data_3486f23f942efdcb9d25fc8651a0c8c8
#
_entry.id   3486f23f942efdcb9d25fc8651a0c8c8
#
_cell.length_a   1.000
_cell.length_b   1.000
_cell.length_c   1.000
_cell.angle_alpha   90.00
_cell.angle_beta   90.00
_cell.angle_gamma   90.00
#
_symmetry.space_group_name_H-M   'P 1'
#
loop_
_entity.id
_entity.type
_entity.pdbx_description
1 polymer ?
#
loop_
_entity_poly.entity_id
_entity_poly.type
_entity_poly.pdbx_seq_one_letter_code
_entity_poly.pdbx_strand_id
1 'polypeptide(L)'
;MSDVLEQAGGTRHDQPTARTIAVSAIIPTWNRPDRLLATIDRFKACVPAPDEIIVHIDAGDHVSGPALAKAHPETRILRSDQRMGPGGGRNRLVAAARNDIIASFDDDSFPVDADYFAAVVQLFRTHPEAHVVVASIFHDGESIVARSDHTIIVADFIGCGCAYRRQAFCATGGYVPLAVAYGMEEADLTLQIHDGGGVVLHSHDLRIRHATMLTHHAKPEVTAASISNLALLAYARYPWSHFGIGLLQVASRITWLIRNHRRQGVIRGILAIPAQLWRHRAIRRPVKPAT
;
A
#
# COMPACT_ATOMS: atom_id res chain seq x y z
N MET A 1 -45.82 60.25 6.12
CA MET A 1 -44.53 60.12 5.45
C MET A 1 -43.84 58.90 6.13
N SER A 2 -43.89 57.77 5.47
CA SER A 2 -43.48 56.48 6.02
C SER A 2 -42.14 56.10 5.42
N ASP A 3 -41.11 55.92 6.30
CA ASP A 3 -39.83 55.38 5.90
C ASP A 3 -39.87 53.84 5.90
N VAL A 4 -39.66 53.27 4.73
CA VAL A 4 -39.53 51.85 4.52
C VAL A 4 -38.02 51.52 4.63
N LEU A 5 -37.62 50.78 5.68
CA LEU A 5 -36.31 50.21 5.80
C LEU A 5 -36.23 48.92 5.01
N GLU A 6 -35.48 48.93 3.93
CA GLU A 6 -35.14 47.81 3.06
C GLU A 6 -34.14 46.92 3.78
N GLN A 7 -34.56 45.71 4.18
CA GLN A 7 -33.66 44.68 4.72
C GLN A 7 -32.96 43.99 3.56
N ALA A 8 -31.66 44.24 3.39
CA ALA A 8 -30.78 43.49 2.52
C ALA A 8 -30.58 42.06 3.05
N GLY A 9 -31.33 41.10 2.47
CA GLY A 9 -31.11 39.67 2.69
C GLY A 9 -29.81 39.21 2.05
N GLY A 10 -28.76 39.06 2.84
CA GLY A 10 -27.52 38.43 2.40
C GLY A 10 -27.77 36.97 2.16
N THR A 11 -27.76 36.52 0.90
CA THR A 11 -27.69 35.12 0.51
C THR A 11 -26.34 34.55 0.96
N ARG A 12 -26.38 33.73 2.01
CA ARG A 12 -25.23 32.85 2.33
C ARG A 12 -25.06 31.92 1.15
N HIS A 13 -24.00 32.10 0.40
CA HIS A 13 -23.49 31.07 -0.50
C HIS A 13 -23.13 29.84 0.35
N ASP A 14 -24.02 28.86 0.35
CA ASP A 14 -23.67 27.49 0.82
C ASP A 14 -22.52 26.99 -0.05
N GLN A 15 -21.31 26.97 0.52
CA GLN A 15 -20.21 26.26 -0.12
C GLN A 15 -20.62 24.78 -0.18
N PRO A 16 -20.53 24.11 -1.34
CA PRO A 16 -20.89 22.71 -1.44
C PRO A 16 -20.01 21.94 -0.46
N THR A 17 -20.63 21.34 0.54
CA THR A 17 -19.96 20.40 1.45
C THR A 17 -19.24 19.36 0.61
N ALA A 18 -17.92 19.27 0.73
CA ALA A 18 -17.10 18.32 -0.02
C ALA A 18 -17.71 16.93 0.12
N ARG A 19 -18.16 16.33 -1.00
CA ARG A 19 -18.77 14.99 -0.98
C ARG A 19 -17.67 13.99 -0.61
N THR A 20 -17.87 13.26 0.47
CA THR A 20 -17.00 12.18 0.93
C THR A 20 -17.63 10.81 0.63
N ILE A 21 -16.82 9.78 0.62
CA ILE A 21 -17.24 8.38 0.42
C ILE A 21 -16.59 7.49 1.47
N ALA A 22 -17.31 6.45 1.92
CA ALA A 22 -16.91 5.53 2.98
C ALA A 22 -15.69 4.65 2.56
N VAL A 23 -14.52 5.27 2.49
CA VAL A 23 -13.22 4.67 2.20
C VAL A 23 -12.20 5.24 3.19
N SER A 24 -11.40 4.36 3.81
CA SER A 24 -10.22 4.77 4.58
C SER A 24 -9.00 4.75 3.68
N ALA A 25 -8.43 5.92 3.37
CA ALA A 25 -7.15 6.03 2.69
C ALA A 25 -6.02 5.90 3.74
N ILE A 26 -5.10 4.96 3.54
CA ILE A 26 -4.02 4.65 4.48
C ILE A 26 -2.65 4.91 3.88
N ILE A 27 -1.76 5.55 4.67
CA ILE A 27 -0.41 5.93 4.24
C ILE A 27 0.61 5.60 5.34
N PRO A 28 1.52 4.63 5.17
CA PRO A 28 2.73 4.55 5.97
C PRO A 28 3.76 5.56 5.47
N THR A 29 4.46 6.25 6.38
CA THR A 29 5.51 7.23 6.03
C THR A 29 6.71 7.17 6.95
N TRP A 30 7.85 7.66 6.47
CA TRP A 30 9.06 7.83 7.26
C TRP A 30 9.98 8.92 6.68
N ASN A 31 10.12 10.05 7.40
CA ASN A 31 11.01 11.20 7.09
C ASN A 31 10.78 11.82 5.68
N ARG A 32 9.52 11.90 5.22
CA ARG A 32 9.16 12.44 3.90
C ARG A 32 7.95 13.38 3.95
N PRO A 33 7.98 14.44 4.82
CA PRO A 33 6.82 15.29 5.07
C PRO A 33 6.26 15.93 3.81
N ASP A 34 7.11 16.48 2.92
CA ASP A 34 6.65 17.21 1.74
C ASP A 34 5.87 16.30 0.76
N ARG A 35 6.33 15.06 0.59
CA ARG A 35 5.64 14.08 -0.25
C ARG A 35 4.32 13.64 0.36
N LEU A 36 4.34 13.36 1.66
CA LEU A 36 3.14 13.02 2.41
C LEU A 36 2.05 14.10 2.28
N LEU A 37 2.40 15.37 2.49
CA LEU A 37 1.45 16.49 2.39
C LEU A 37 0.89 16.60 0.98
N ALA A 38 1.74 16.56 -0.04
CA ALA A 38 1.32 16.61 -1.44
C ALA A 38 0.37 15.44 -1.79
N THR A 39 0.63 14.24 -1.28
CA THR A 39 -0.24 13.07 -1.49
C THR A 39 -1.61 13.26 -0.83
N ILE A 40 -1.66 13.78 0.39
CA ILE A 40 -2.93 14.07 1.09
C ILE A 40 -3.74 15.15 0.36
N ASP A 41 -3.08 16.18 -0.16
CA ASP A 41 -3.75 17.21 -0.99
C ASP A 41 -4.42 16.60 -2.23
N ARG A 42 -3.77 15.61 -2.86
CA ARG A 42 -4.36 14.87 -4.00
C ARG A 42 -5.59 14.07 -3.59
N PHE A 43 -5.59 13.44 -2.41
CA PHE A 43 -6.76 12.71 -1.92
C PHE A 43 -7.94 13.63 -1.66
N LYS A 44 -7.69 14.79 -1.05
CA LYS A 44 -8.71 15.80 -0.79
C LYS A 44 -9.27 16.44 -2.04
N ALA A 45 -8.49 16.48 -3.11
CA ALA A 45 -8.93 16.98 -4.41
C ALA A 45 -9.82 15.97 -5.17
N CYS A 46 -9.92 14.71 -4.73
CA CYS A 46 -10.84 13.74 -5.32
C CYS A 46 -12.30 14.10 -5.00
N VAL A 47 -13.21 13.73 -5.91
CA VAL A 47 -14.65 13.97 -5.77
C VAL A 47 -15.41 12.68 -6.11
N PRO A 48 -15.95 11.97 -5.11
CA PRO A 48 -15.85 12.24 -3.66
C PRO A 48 -14.46 11.95 -3.09
N ALA A 49 -14.05 12.70 -2.08
CA ALA A 49 -12.85 12.40 -1.30
C ALA A 49 -13.10 11.22 -0.33
N PRO A 50 -12.05 10.52 0.16
CA PRO A 50 -12.22 9.52 1.21
C PRO A 50 -12.67 10.23 2.50
N ASP A 51 -13.59 9.61 3.26
CA ASP A 51 -14.08 10.21 4.51
C ASP A 51 -13.11 9.99 5.68
N GLU A 52 -12.08 9.17 5.50
CA GLU A 52 -11.03 8.95 6.46
C GLU A 52 -9.66 8.88 5.78
N ILE A 53 -8.71 9.68 6.27
CA ILE A 53 -7.28 9.58 5.94
C ILE A 53 -6.53 9.25 7.23
N ILE A 54 -5.77 8.15 7.22
CA ILE A 54 -4.99 7.69 8.37
C ILE A 54 -3.53 7.54 7.94
N VAL A 55 -2.63 8.15 8.69
CA VAL A 55 -1.18 8.09 8.45
C VAL A 55 -0.50 7.33 9.58
N HIS A 56 0.37 6.38 9.25
CA HIS A 56 1.29 5.76 10.20
C HIS A 56 2.68 6.38 10.03
N ILE A 57 3.19 6.95 11.12
CA ILE A 57 4.53 7.51 11.19
C ILE A 57 5.42 6.50 11.90
N ASP A 58 6.41 5.96 11.18
CA ASP A 58 7.31 4.94 11.71
C ASP A 58 8.34 5.52 12.67
N ALA A 59 8.89 4.70 13.53
CA ALA A 59 9.85 5.10 14.56
C ALA A 59 11.06 5.84 13.98
N GLY A 60 11.49 6.90 14.68
CA GLY A 60 12.61 7.76 14.27
C GLY A 60 12.22 8.87 13.29
N ASP A 61 10.94 8.96 12.89
CA ASP A 61 10.43 10.10 12.14
C ASP A 61 9.94 11.20 13.09
N HIS A 62 10.69 12.29 13.16
CA HIS A 62 10.39 13.44 14.00
C HIS A 62 9.83 14.64 13.22
N VAL A 63 9.77 14.55 11.88
CA VAL A 63 9.44 15.68 10.99
C VAL A 63 8.05 15.58 10.38
N SER A 64 7.61 14.38 9.99
CA SER A 64 6.33 14.22 9.30
C SER A 64 5.12 14.54 10.18
N GLY A 65 5.19 14.20 11.48
CA GLY A 65 4.08 14.45 12.40
C GLY A 65 3.79 15.92 12.64
N PRO A 66 4.78 16.76 13.01
CA PRO A 66 4.57 18.20 13.15
C PRO A 66 4.11 18.87 11.85
N ALA A 67 4.67 18.47 10.69
CA ALA A 67 4.27 19.00 9.40
C ALA A 67 2.79 18.68 9.10
N LEU A 68 2.39 17.41 9.33
CA LEU A 68 1.03 16.96 9.12
C LEU A 68 0.03 17.65 10.05
N ALA A 69 0.34 17.74 11.34
CA ALA A 69 -0.53 18.42 12.32
C ALA A 69 -0.76 19.89 11.98
N LYS A 70 0.21 20.54 11.34
CA LYS A 70 0.10 21.94 10.90
C LYS A 70 -0.74 22.10 9.64
N ALA A 71 -0.54 21.23 8.63
CA ALA A 71 -1.18 21.35 7.31
C ALA A 71 -2.55 20.67 7.24
N HIS A 72 -2.71 19.54 7.90
CA HIS A 72 -3.89 18.69 7.87
C HIS A 72 -4.28 18.18 9.27
N PRO A 73 -4.70 19.07 10.19
CA PRO A 73 -4.96 18.74 11.59
C PRO A 73 -6.08 17.69 11.78
N GLU A 74 -6.96 17.52 10.80
CA GLU A 74 -8.03 16.52 10.79
C GLU A 74 -7.53 15.10 10.46
N THR A 75 -6.31 14.95 9.91
CA THR A 75 -5.75 13.65 9.55
C THR A 75 -5.38 12.86 10.80
N ARG A 76 -5.87 11.63 10.87
CA ARG A 76 -5.58 10.74 11.98
C ARG A 76 -4.17 10.17 11.90
N ILE A 77 -3.39 10.32 12.97
CA ILE A 77 -1.99 9.89 13.03
C ILE A 77 -1.85 8.72 13.99
N LEU A 78 -1.20 7.64 13.54
CA LEU A 78 -0.69 6.56 14.37
C LEU A 78 0.85 6.62 14.41
N ARG A 79 1.45 6.28 15.53
CA ARG A 79 2.92 6.24 15.71
C ARG A 79 3.36 4.90 16.24
N SER A 80 4.57 4.50 15.91
CA SER A 80 5.25 3.35 16.52
C SER A 80 6.54 3.77 17.20
N ASP A 81 6.86 3.09 18.30
CA ASP A 81 8.12 3.30 19.04
C ASP A 81 9.25 2.43 18.48
N GLN A 82 8.91 1.41 17.70
CA GLN A 82 9.84 0.53 17.02
C GLN A 82 9.64 0.62 15.51
N ARG A 83 10.74 0.47 14.77
CA ARG A 83 10.70 0.49 13.32
C ARG A 83 10.02 -0.75 12.77
N MET A 84 8.90 -0.56 12.10
CA MET A 84 8.04 -1.63 11.58
C MET A 84 8.09 -1.76 10.05
N GLY A 85 8.56 -0.74 9.37
CA GLY A 85 8.50 -0.63 7.91
C GLY A 85 7.08 -0.42 7.38
N PRO A 86 6.92 -0.28 6.05
CA PRO A 86 5.64 0.05 5.44
C PRO A 86 4.57 -1.02 5.70
N GLY A 87 4.88 -2.31 5.64
CA GLY A 87 3.93 -3.38 5.90
C GLY A 87 3.43 -3.41 7.35
N GLY A 88 4.34 -3.29 8.31
CA GLY A 88 3.95 -3.17 9.71
C GLY A 88 3.08 -1.94 9.99
N GLY A 89 3.39 -0.82 9.32
CA GLY A 89 2.57 0.39 9.34
C GLY A 89 1.18 0.15 8.76
N ARG A 90 1.08 -0.51 7.60
CA ARG A 90 -0.21 -0.88 6.97
C ARG A 90 -1.06 -1.76 7.87
N ASN A 91 -0.47 -2.74 8.56
CA ASN A 91 -1.22 -3.58 9.51
C ASN A 91 -1.92 -2.74 10.59
N ARG A 92 -1.20 -1.79 11.18
CA ARG A 92 -1.76 -0.90 12.20
C ARG A 92 -2.84 0.03 11.64
N LEU A 93 -2.63 0.52 10.42
CA LEU A 93 -3.59 1.38 9.74
C LEU A 93 -4.89 0.66 9.42
N VAL A 94 -4.83 -0.56 8.87
CA VAL A 94 -6.02 -1.39 8.59
C VAL A 94 -6.77 -1.74 9.87
N ALA A 95 -6.04 -2.10 10.94
CA ALA A 95 -6.67 -2.39 12.23
C ALA A 95 -7.42 -1.17 12.82
N ALA A 96 -6.90 0.03 12.59
CA ALA A 96 -7.47 1.28 13.10
C ALA A 96 -8.51 1.92 12.20
N ALA A 97 -8.58 1.52 10.94
CA ALA A 97 -9.51 2.09 9.95
C ALA A 97 -10.98 1.87 10.33
N ARG A 98 -11.84 2.84 10.03
CA ARG A 98 -13.28 2.80 10.34
C ARG A 98 -14.10 2.13 9.25
N ASN A 99 -13.66 2.26 8.00
CA ASN A 99 -14.42 1.80 6.84
C ASN A 99 -14.09 0.35 6.47
N ASP A 100 -15.02 -0.29 5.76
CA ASP A 100 -14.86 -1.65 5.24
C ASP A 100 -13.98 -1.71 3.98
N ILE A 101 -13.83 -0.58 3.29
CA ILE A 101 -12.95 -0.45 2.13
C ILE A 101 -11.73 0.38 2.53
N ILE A 102 -10.55 -0.20 2.36
CA ILE A 102 -9.27 0.41 2.68
C ILE A 102 -8.50 0.62 1.38
N ALA A 103 -8.20 1.87 1.02
CA ALA A 103 -7.33 2.20 -0.09
C ALA A 103 -5.90 2.47 0.41
N SER A 104 -4.93 1.70 -0.06
CA SER A 104 -3.54 1.72 0.40
C SER A 104 -2.64 2.48 -0.57
N PHE A 105 -1.85 3.38 -0.03
CA PHE A 105 -0.91 4.22 -0.77
C PHE A 105 0.44 4.27 -0.07
N ASP A 106 1.47 4.70 -0.80
CA ASP A 106 2.72 5.21 -0.23
C ASP A 106 2.63 6.74 -0.08
N ASP A 107 3.57 7.31 0.64
CA ASP A 107 3.60 8.77 0.86
C ASP A 107 3.92 9.59 -0.40
N ASP A 108 4.19 8.93 -1.53
CA ASP A 108 4.42 9.52 -2.85
C ASP A 108 3.58 8.84 -3.96
N SER A 109 2.49 8.17 -3.58
CA SER A 109 1.54 7.61 -4.54
C SER A 109 0.15 8.22 -4.37
N PHE A 110 -0.52 8.55 -5.47
CA PHE A 110 -1.80 9.23 -5.43
C PHE A 110 -2.64 8.94 -6.67
N PRO A 111 -3.99 9.08 -6.57
CA PRO A 111 -4.89 8.94 -7.71
C PRO A 111 -4.57 9.87 -8.85
N VAL A 112 -4.66 9.36 -10.08
CA VAL A 112 -4.61 10.16 -11.31
C VAL A 112 -5.95 10.83 -11.55
N ASP A 113 -7.04 10.12 -11.26
CA ASP A 113 -8.40 10.53 -11.57
C ASP A 113 -9.13 11.05 -10.33
N ALA A 114 -9.91 12.10 -10.51
CA ALA A 114 -10.63 12.73 -9.41
C ALA A 114 -11.73 11.84 -8.80
N ASP A 115 -12.29 10.91 -9.57
CA ASP A 115 -13.35 9.99 -9.15
C ASP A 115 -12.82 8.62 -8.61
N TYR A 116 -11.52 8.50 -8.39
CA TYR A 116 -10.84 7.26 -8.02
C TYR A 116 -11.53 6.50 -6.86
N PHE A 117 -11.86 7.17 -5.77
CA PHE A 117 -12.47 6.50 -4.61
C PHE A 117 -13.88 6.00 -4.91
N ALA A 118 -14.63 6.71 -5.76
CA ALA A 118 -15.93 6.24 -6.24
C ALA A 118 -15.77 4.99 -7.12
N ALA A 119 -14.77 4.98 -8.02
CA ALA A 119 -14.47 3.83 -8.87
C ALA A 119 -14.05 2.61 -8.04
N VAL A 120 -13.23 2.78 -6.99
CA VAL A 120 -12.89 1.69 -6.05
C VAL A 120 -14.14 1.08 -5.41
N VAL A 121 -15.04 1.91 -4.89
CA VAL A 121 -16.29 1.44 -4.26
C VAL A 121 -17.18 0.74 -5.28
N GLN A 122 -17.27 1.28 -6.50
CA GLN A 122 -18.07 0.67 -7.57
C GLN A 122 -17.51 -0.69 -7.98
N LEU A 123 -16.19 -0.84 -8.10
CA LEU A 123 -15.56 -2.13 -8.41
C LEU A 123 -15.88 -3.18 -7.36
N PHE A 124 -15.79 -2.86 -6.07
CA PHE A 124 -16.20 -3.80 -5.03
C PHE A 124 -17.70 -4.13 -5.03
N ARG A 125 -18.55 -3.25 -5.54
CA ARG A 125 -19.99 -3.53 -5.69
C ARG A 125 -20.27 -4.46 -6.89
N THR A 126 -19.58 -4.23 -8.01
CA THR A 126 -19.78 -5.03 -9.23
C THR A 126 -19.03 -6.36 -9.18
N HIS A 127 -17.98 -6.45 -8.34
CA HIS A 127 -17.16 -7.65 -8.13
C HIS A 127 -17.17 -8.07 -6.66
N PRO A 128 -18.28 -8.64 -6.15
CA PRO A 128 -18.38 -9.06 -4.75
C PRO A 128 -17.36 -10.14 -4.37
N GLU A 129 -16.86 -10.91 -5.33
CA GLU A 129 -15.81 -11.91 -5.18
C GLU A 129 -14.42 -11.30 -4.96
N ALA A 130 -14.19 -10.05 -5.38
CA ALA A 130 -12.89 -9.40 -5.22
C ALA A 130 -12.59 -9.10 -3.74
N HIS A 131 -11.47 -9.57 -3.24
CA HIS A 131 -10.94 -9.29 -1.91
C HIS A 131 -9.98 -8.11 -1.93
N VAL A 132 -9.27 -7.95 -3.04
CA VAL A 132 -8.38 -6.84 -3.34
C VAL A 132 -8.67 -6.34 -4.75
N VAL A 133 -8.71 -5.04 -4.95
CA VAL A 133 -8.68 -4.41 -6.27
C VAL A 133 -7.36 -3.64 -6.42
N VAL A 134 -6.78 -3.69 -7.61
CA VAL A 134 -5.45 -3.15 -7.91
C VAL A 134 -5.55 -2.16 -9.05
N ALA A 135 -4.84 -1.05 -8.92
CA ALA A 135 -4.75 -0.01 -9.94
C ALA A 135 -3.56 -0.23 -10.89
N SER A 136 -3.64 0.34 -12.08
CA SER A 136 -2.49 0.56 -12.96
C SER A 136 -1.60 1.66 -12.36
N ILE A 137 -0.33 1.34 -12.13
CA ILE A 137 0.65 2.24 -11.49
C ILE A 137 1.58 2.81 -12.55
N PHE A 138 1.76 4.12 -12.54
CA PHE A 138 2.62 4.87 -13.46
C PHE A 138 3.70 5.61 -12.67
N HIS A 139 4.97 5.35 -12.97
CA HIS A 139 6.11 6.02 -12.35
C HIS A 139 6.47 7.32 -13.05
N ASP A 140 7.35 8.12 -12.44
CA ASP A 140 7.86 9.32 -13.05
C ASP A 140 8.56 9.01 -14.38
N GLY A 141 8.23 9.78 -15.43
CA GLY A 141 8.69 9.57 -16.80
C GLY A 141 7.82 8.62 -17.62
N GLU A 142 6.87 7.89 -17.03
CA GLU A 142 5.96 7.02 -17.77
C GLU A 142 4.71 7.78 -18.25
N SER A 143 4.27 7.47 -19.47
CA SER A 143 3.01 7.98 -20.01
C SER A 143 1.82 7.28 -19.37
N ILE A 144 0.84 8.06 -18.91
CA ILE A 144 -0.39 7.54 -18.38
C ILE A 144 -1.28 7.07 -19.53
N VAL A 145 -1.65 5.79 -19.56
CA VAL A 145 -2.56 5.24 -20.57
C VAL A 145 -4.02 5.62 -20.26
N ALA A 146 -4.87 5.56 -21.27
CA ALA A 146 -6.31 5.81 -21.11
C ALA A 146 -6.96 4.80 -20.17
N ARG A 147 -8.02 5.23 -19.48
CA ARG A 147 -8.89 4.33 -18.68
C ARG A 147 -9.62 3.33 -19.59
N SER A 148 -9.88 2.16 -19.06
CA SER A 148 -10.82 1.21 -19.66
C SER A 148 -11.52 0.42 -18.55
N ASP A 149 -12.69 -0.12 -18.87
CA ASP A 149 -13.48 -0.98 -17.97
C ASP A 149 -12.95 -2.41 -17.85
N HIS A 150 -11.80 -2.69 -18.50
CA HIS A 150 -11.19 -4.01 -18.48
C HIS A 150 -10.67 -4.38 -17.09
N THR A 151 -11.07 -5.56 -16.63
CA THR A 151 -10.62 -6.14 -15.37
C THR A 151 -10.05 -7.54 -15.60
N ILE A 152 -8.99 -7.90 -14.87
CA ILE A 152 -8.38 -9.22 -14.92
C ILE A 152 -8.06 -9.72 -13.52
N ILE A 153 -8.18 -11.04 -13.31
CA ILE A 153 -7.68 -11.67 -12.08
C ILE A 153 -6.15 -11.77 -12.19
N VAL A 154 -5.46 -11.32 -11.16
CA VAL A 154 -4.00 -11.32 -11.09
C VAL A 154 -3.50 -12.11 -9.89
N ALA A 155 -2.24 -12.59 -9.98
CA ALA A 155 -1.63 -13.40 -8.95
C ALA A 155 -1.08 -12.60 -7.77
N ASP A 156 -0.75 -11.32 -7.97
CA ASP A 156 -0.18 -10.43 -6.94
C ASP A 156 -0.57 -8.97 -7.16
N PHE A 157 -0.11 -8.09 -6.27
CA PHE A 157 -0.36 -6.66 -6.34
C PHE A 157 0.82 -5.85 -5.78
N ILE A 158 0.77 -4.53 -5.91
CA ILE A 158 1.72 -3.59 -5.33
C ILE A 158 1.01 -2.75 -4.27
N GLY A 159 1.58 -2.66 -3.07
CA GLY A 159 0.97 -2.06 -1.89
C GLY A 159 0.61 -0.58 -2.01
N CYS A 160 1.23 0.16 -2.93
CA CYS A 160 1.00 1.60 -3.13
C CYS A 160 -0.17 1.94 -4.07
N GLY A 161 -0.94 0.96 -4.55
CA GLY A 161 -2.03 1.19 -5.51
C GLY A 161 -3.09 0.09 -5.45
N CYS A 162 -3.42 -0.36 -4.27
CA CYS A 162 -4.44 -1.38 -4.05
C CYS A 162 -5.49 -0.93 -3.04
N ALA A 163 -6.66 -1.55 -3.09
CA ALA A 163 -7.65 -1.42 -2.05
C ALA A 163 -8.11 -2.81 -1.59
N TYR A 164 -8.38 -2.93 -0.28
CA TYR A 164 -8.80 -4.18 0.36
C TYR A 164 -10.23 -4.10 0.87
N ARG A 165 -10.94 -5.23 0.87
CA ARG A 165 -11.98 -5.42 1.86
C ARG A 165 -11.29 -5.61 3.21
N ARG A 166 -11.59 -4.76 4.20
CA ARG A 166 -10.99 -4.81 5.53
C ARG A 166 -11.11 -6.20 6.16
N GLN A 167 -12.29 -6.83 6.06
CA GLN A 167 -12.51 -8.17 6.56
C GLN A 167 -11.57 -9.20 5.91
N ALA A 168 -11.36 -9.12 4.60
CA ALA A 168 -10.47 -10.03 3.87
C ALA A 168 -9.02 -9.88 4.34
N PHE A 169 -8.55 -8.65 4.51
CA PHE A 169 -7.22 -8.39 5.07
C PHE A 169 -7.08 -8.94 6.49
N CYS A 170 -8.05 -8.67 7.37
CA CYS A 170 -8.04 -9.12 8.76
C CYS A 170 -8.15 -10.65 8.91
N ALA A 171 -8.64 -11.37 7.91
CA ALA A 171 -8.65 -12.83 7.89
C ALA A 171 -7.27 -13.45 7.61
N THR A 172 -6.31 -12.64 7.14
CA THR A 172 -4.89 -13.03 6.96
C THR A 172 -4.06 -12.75 8.21
N GLY A 173 -2.78 -13.10 8.19
CA GLY A 173 -1.80 -12.66 9.18
C GLY A 173 -1.27 -11.24 8.96
N GLY A 174 -1.77 -10.53 7.94
CA GLY A 174 -1.26 -9.26 7.49
C GLY A 174 0.13 -9.35 6.88
N TYR A 175 0.77 -8.20 6.71
CA TYR A 175 2.15 -8.09 6.26
C TYR A 175 3.13 -8.52 7.34
N VAL A 176 4.23 -9.15 6.96
CA VAL A 176 5.37 -9.37 7.88
C VAL A 176 6.06 -8.02 8.13
N PRO A 177 6.17 -7.55 9.40
CA PRO A 177 6.85 -6.29 9.67
C PRO A 177 8.36 -6.40 9.40
N LEU A 178 8.82 -5.75 8.35
CA LEU A 178 10.21 -5.75 7.89
C LEU A 178 10.72 -4.32 7.76
N ALA A 179 11.82 -3.98 8.40
CA ALA A 179 12.42 -2.64 8.31
C ALA A 179 12.82 -2.25 6.88
N VAL A 180 13.21 -3.24 6.08
CA VAL A 180 13.42 -3.15 4.63
C VAL A 180 12.54 -4.19 3.97
N ALA A 181 11.32 -3.79 3.67
CA ALA A 181 10.28 -4.62 3.08
C ALA A 181 10.45 -4.62 1.55
N TYR A 182 11.24 -5.51 1.03
CA TYR A 182 11.45 -5.66 -0.41
C TYR A 182 11.58 -7.13 -0.80
N GLY A 183 10.82 -7.54 -1.80
CA GLY A 183 10.91 -8.86 -2.41
C GLY A 183 10.01 -9.94 -1.82
N MET A 184 9.14 -9.63 -0.81
CA MET A 184 8.17 -10.62 -0.35
C MET A 184 6.85 -10.03 0.17
N GLU A 185 6.80 -8.76 0.48
CA GLU A 185 5.73 -8.18 1.32
C GLU A 185 4.35 -8.42 0.75
N GLU A 186 4.13 -8.01 -0.49
CA GLU A 186 2.85 -8.18 -1.18
C GLU A 186 2.62 -9.64 -1.57
N ALA A 187 3.65 -10.33 -2.07
CA ALA A 187 3.55 -11.73 -2.43
C ALA A 187 3.17 -12.63 -1.23
N ASP A 188 3.69 -12.32 -0.04
CA ASP A 188 3.31 -13.01 1.19
C ASP A 188 1.83 -12.83 1.52
N LEU A 189 1.34 -11.60 1.47
CA LEU A 189 -0.06 -11.30 1.73
C LEU A 189 -0.99 -11.90 0.66
N THR A 190 -0.58 -11.84 -0.60
CA THR A 190 -1.35 -12.39 -1.72
C THR A 190 -1.52 -13.90 -1.60
N LEU A 191 -0.45 -14.64 -1.25
CA LEU A 191 -0.54 -16.08 -1.00
C LEU A 191 -1.54 -16.40 0.12
N GLN A 192 -1.57 -15.61 1.19
CA GLN A 192 -2.53 -15.79 2.28
C GLN A 192 -3.98 -15.53 1.81
N ILE A 193 -4.19 -14.50 0.98
CA ILE A 193 -5.50 -14.17 0.41
C ILE A 193 -5.98 -15.32 -0.48
N HIS A 194 -5.15 -15.81 -1.38
CA HIS A 194 -5.50 -16.93 -2.27
C HIS A 194 -5.74 -18.24 -1.51
N ASP A 195 -4.94 -18.54 -0.48
CA ASP A 195 -5.14 -19.72 0.38
C ASP A 195 -6.51 -19.70 1.09
N GLY A 196 -7.01 -18.50 1.40
CA GLY A 196 -8.36 -18.24 1.89
C GLY A 196 -9.46 -18.28 0.82
N GLY A 197 -9.12 -18.55 -0.45
CA GLY A 197 -10.06 -18.50 -1.57
C GLY A 197 -10.35 -17.09 -2.09
N GLY A 198 -9.51 -16.11 -1.71
CA GLY A 198 -9.67 -14.71 -2.11
C GLY A 198 -9.22 -14.43 -3.54
N VAL A 199 -9.82 -13.42 -4.15
CA VAL A 199 -9.55 -12.97 -5.52
C VAL A 199 -8.90 -11.60 -5.49
N VAL A 200 -7.83 -11.43 -6.27
CA VAL A 200 -7.17 -10.14 -6.55
C VAL A 200 -7.54 -9.72 -7.97
N LEU A 201 -8.19 -8.55 -8.10
CA LEU A 201 -8.70 -8.03 -9.35
C LEU A 201 -7.93 -6.78 -9.76
N HIS A 202 -7.21 -6.80 -10.88
CA HIS A 202 -6.62 -5.61 -11.46
C HIS A 202 -7.65 -4.92 -12.36
N SER A 203 -7.78 -3.60 -12.20
CA SER A 203 -8.67 -2.78 -13.00
C SER A 203 -7.89 -1.69 -13.72
N HIS A 204 -8.07 -1.62 -15.05
CA HIS A 204 -7.53 -0.54 -15.87
C HIS A 204 -8.30 0.78 -15.74
N ASP A 205 -9.41 0.77 -15.00
CA ASP A 205 -10.18 1.97 -14.64
C ASP A 205 -9.52 2.74 -13.49
N LEU A 206 -8.78 2.05 -12.61
CA LEU A 206 -8.03 2.66 -11.52
C LEU A 206 -6.61 2.98 -11.96
N ARG A 207 -6.19 4.24 -11.78
CA ARG A 207 -4.85 4.71 -12.16
C ARG A 207 -4.21 5.49 -11.02
N ILE A 208 -2.96 5.13 -10.71
CA ILE A 208 -2.15 5.72 -9.65
C ILE A 208 -0.86 6.30 -10.26
N ARG A 209 -0.51 7.51 -9.89
CA ARG A 209 0.86 8.04 -10.07
C ARG A 209 1.68 7.67 -8.84
N HIS A 210 2.80 7.02 -9.04
CA HIS A 210 3.82 6.80 -8.04
C HIS A 210 5.00 7.70 -8.36
N ALA A 211 5.09 8.83 -7.67
CA ALA A 211 6.05 9.91 -7.94
C ALA A 211 7.45 9.53 -7.45
N THR A 212 7.99 8.44 -8.00
CA THR A 212 9.32 7.92 -7.68
C THR A 212 10.01 7.40 -8.93
N MET A 213 11.34 7.51 -8.93
CA MET A 213 12.18 6.79 -9.88
C MET A 213 12.72 5.53 -9.18
N LEU A 214 12.67 4.39 -9.87
CA LEU A 214 13.05 3.08 -9.31
C LEU A 214 14.56 2.92 -8.99
N THR A 215 15.33 3.99 -9.14
CA THR A 215 16.79 3.99 -8.89
C THR A 215 17.19 3.66 -7.45
N HIS A 216 16.32 3.99 -6.47
CA HIS A 216 16.58 3.67 -5.06
C HIS A 216 16.58 2.15 -4.77
N HIS A 217 15.99 1.34 -5.63
CA HIS A 217 16.00 -0.13 -5.52
C HIS A 217 17.40 -0.74 -5.70
N ALA A 218 18.38 0.03 -6.20
CA ALA A 218 19.76 -0.43 -6.38
C ALA A 218 20.62 -0.35 -5.10
N LYS A 219 20.09 0.18 -3.99
CA LYS A 219 20.84 0.27 -2.72
C LYS A 219 21.25 -1.11 -2.20
N PRO A 220 22.47 -1.24 -1.62
CA PRO A 220 22.96 -2.51 -1.10
C PRO A 220 22.06 -3.16 -0.05
N GLU A 221 21.39 -2.35 0.79
CA GLU A 221 20.45 -2.83 1.81
C GLU A 221 19.22 -3.47 1.17
N VAL A 222 18.69 -2.86 0.11
CA VAL A 222 17.54 -3.37 -0.65
C VAL A 222 17.92 -4.67 -1.38
N THR A 223 19.12 -4.71 -1.96
CA THR A 223 19.66 -5.93 -2.57
C THR A 223 19.76 -7.08 -1.55
N ALA A 224 20.34 -6.82 -0.38
CA ALA A 224 20.46 -7.82 0.68
C ALA A 224 19.08 -8.30 1.18
N ALA A 225 18.16 -7.36 1.44
CA ALA A 225 16.81 -7.67 1.88
C ALA A 225 16.04 -8.50 0.85
N SER A 226 16.17 -8.19 -0.45
CA SER A 226 15.46 -8.93 -1.51
C SER A 226 15.83 -10.42 -1.57
N ILE A 227 17.03 -10.79 -1.12
CA ILE A 227 17.48 -12.18 -1.05
C ILE A 227 16.95 -12.86 0.22
N SER A 228 17.21 -12.26 1.39
CA SER A 228 16.81 -12.85 2.67
C SER A 228 15.30 -12.88 2.88
N ASN A 229 14.56 -11.88 2.37
CA ASN A 229 13.10 -11.84 2.44
C ASN A 229 12.46 -12.86 1.51
N LEU A 230 13.02 -13.09 0.30
CA LEU A 230 12.53 -14.13 -0.60
C LEU A 230 12.73 -15.53 0.01
N ALA A 231 13.86 -15.77 0.69
CA ALA A 231 14.07 -17.00 1.46
C ALA A 231 13.06 -17.13 2.62
N LEU A 232 12.73 -16.02 3.29
CA LEU A 232 11.71 -15.98 4.33
C LEU A 232 10.31 -16.27 3.77
N LEU A 233 9.95 -15.75 2.61
CA LEU A 233 8.69 -16.06 1.93
C LEU A 233 8.54 -17.57 1.70
N ALA A 234 9.56 -18.19 1.10
CA ALA A 234 9.56 -19.63 0.86
C ALA A 234 9.44 -20.43 2.17
N TYR A 235 10.18 -20.03 3.22
CA TYR A 235 10.05 -20.65 4.53
C TYR A 235 8.64 -20.47 5.11
N ALA A 236 8.09 -19.27 5.07
CA ALA A 236 6.84 -18.94 5.74
C ALA A 236 5.63 -19.58 5.07
N ARG A 237 5.59 -19.61 3.72
CA ARG A 237 4.38 -19.94 2.95
C ARG A 237 4.47 -21.20 2.12
N TYR A 238 5.66 -21.66 1.70
CA TYR A 238 5.71 -22.83 0.83
C TYR A 238 5.55 -24.13 1.64
N PRO A 239 4.67 -25.06 1.20
CA PRO A 239 4.66 -26.41 1.72
C PRO A 239 6.02 -27.07 1.45
N TRP A 240 6.38 -28.07 2.27
CA TRP A 240 7.69 -28.74 2.12
C TRP A 240 7.88 -29.38 0.74
N SER A 241 6.80 -29.83 0.10
CA SER A 241 6.80 -30.35 -1.29
C SER A 241 7.25 -29.30 -2.33
N HIS A 242 7.06 -28.01 -2.06
CA HIS A 242 7.38 -26.88 -2.95
C HIS A 242 8.61 -26.09 -2.48
N PHE A 243 9.25 -26.51 -1.40
CA PHE A 243 10.39 -25.77 -0.83
C PHE A 243 11.56 -25.65 -1.83
N GLY A 244 11.76 -26.67 -2.69
CA GLY A 244 12.74 -26.62 -3.78
C GLY A 244 12.53 -25.46 -4.75
N ILE A 245 11.27 -25.08 -5.03
CA ILE A 245 10.94 -23.93 -5.86
C ILE A 245 11.44 -22.64 -5.19
N GLY A 246 11.23 -22.50 -3.88
CA GLY A 246 11.73 -21.36 -3.12
C GLY A 246 13.24 -21.21 -3.19
N LEU A 247 13.99 -22.32 -3.10
CA LEU A 247 15.44 -22.30 -3.27
C LEU A 247 15.85 -21.84 -4.68
N LEU A 248 15.15 -22.33 -5.71
CA LEU A 248 15.38 -21.91 -7.10
C LEU A 248 15.07 -20.43 -7.31
N GLN A 249 14.03 -19.92 -6.70
CA GLN A 249 13.69 -18.49 -6.75
C GLN A 249 14.78 -17.62 -6.12
N VAL A 250 15.30 -18.02 -4.97
CA VAL A 250 16.43 -17.31 -4.32
C VAL A 250 17.67 -17.35 -5.21
N ALA A 251 18.02 -18.50 -5.77
CA ALA A 251 19.15 -18.65 -6.68
C ALA A 251 18.97 -17.82 -7.97
N SER A 252 17.78 -17.82 -8.54
CA SER A 252 17.40 -16.99 -9.70
C SER A 252 17.54 -15.50 -9.37
N ARG A 253 17.06 -15.07 -8.20
CA ARG A 253 17.19 -13.67 -7.75
C ARG A 253 18.65 -13.26 -7.63
N ILE A 254 19.49 -14.09 -7.01
CA ILE A 254 20.92 -13.83 -6.89
C ILE A 254 21.56 -13.71 -8.28
N THR A 255 21.27 -14.65 -9.17
CA THR A 255 21.77 -14.65 -10.55
C THR A 255 21.37 -13.37 -11.29
N TRP A 256 20.11 -12.98 -11.17
CA TRP A 256 19.60 -11.75 -11.77
C TRP A 256 20.32 -10.51 -11.24
N LEU A 257 20.52 -10.40 -9.92
CA LEU A 257 21.24 -9.30 -9.29
C LEU A 257 22.69 -9.18 -9.81
N ILE A 258 23.38 -10.31 -9.93
CA ILE A 258 24.77 -10.36 -10.44
C ILE A 258 24.82 -9.92 -11.90
N ARG A 259 23.90 -10.41 -12.75
CA ARG A 259 23.82 -10.09 -14.18
C ARG A 259 23.47 -8.61 -14.41
N ASN A 260 22.68 -8.02 -13.53
CA ASN A 260 22.30 -6.60 -13.60
C ASN A 260 23.23 -5.68 -12.79
N HIS A 261 24.45 -6.11 -12.54
CA HIS A 261 25.52 -5.34 -11.86
C HIS A 261 25.17 -4.88 -10.43
N ARG A 262 24.15 -5.46 -9.79
CA ARG A 262 23.74 -5.20 -8.40
C ARG A 262 24.44 -6.15 -7.42
N ARG A 263 25.76 -6.21 -7.45
CA ARG A 263 26.55 -7.17 -6.64
C ARG A 263 26.68 -6.75 -5.18
N GLN A 264 26.64 -5.44 -4.90
CA GLN A 264 26.72 -4.92 -3.54
C GLN A 264 25.51 -5.37 -2.72
N GLY A 265 25.77 -6.00 -1.59
CA GLY A 265 24.71 -6.54 -0.72
C GLY A 265 24.37 -8.02 -0.93
N VAL A 266 24.80 -8.66 -2.04
CA VAL A 266 24.46 -10.07 -2.32
C VAL A 266 24.97 -11.00 -1.21
N ILE A 267 26.26 -10.94 -0.87
CA ILE A 267 26.86 -11.77 0.19
C ILE A 267 26.16 -11.49 1.53
N ARG A 268 25.93 -10.22 1.86
CA ARG A 268 25.22 -9.82 3.08
C ARG A 268 23.79 -10.42 3.11
N GLY A 269 23.09 -10.42 1.98
CA GLY A 269 21.75 -11.01 1.87
C GLY A 269 21.75 -12.51 2.11
N ILE A 270 22.70 -13.24 1.52
CA ILE A 270 22.86 -14.68 1.72
C ILE A 270 23.16 -15.00 3.20
N LEU A 271 24.13 -14.30 3.79
CA LEU A 271 24.51 -14.50 5.19
C LEU A 271 23.42 -14.10 6.19
N ALA A 272 22.49 -13.22 5.79
CA ALA A 272 21.38 -12.81 6.62
C ALA A 272 20.24 -13.85 6.68
N ILE A 273 20.16 -14.82 5.75
CA ILE A 273 19.07 -15.80 5.66
C ILE A 273 18.86 -16.54 6.99
N PRO A 274 19.85 -17.19 7.62
CA PRO A 274 19.60 -17.95 8.85
C PRO A 274 19.02 -17.10 9.98
N ALA A 275 19.56 -15.90 10.18
CA ALA A 275 19.09 -14.98 11.20
C ALA A 275 17.65 -14.47 10.91
N GLN A 276 17.34 -14.22 9.64
CA GLN A 276 16.02 -13.80 9.18
C GLN A 276 14.98 -14.91 9.43
N LEU A 277 15.27 -16.14 9.05
CA LEU A 277 14.40 -17.29 9.28
C LEU A 277 14.19 -17.54 10.78
N TRP A 278 15.24 -17.49 11.57
CA TRP A 278 15.15 -17.68 13.03
C TRP A 278 14.29 -16.59 13.69
N ARG A 279 14.50 -15.32 13.34
CA ARG A 279 13.74 -14.19 13.89
C ARG A 279 12.25 -14.32 13.62
N HIS A 280 11.91 -14.78 12.42
CA HIS A 280 10.52 -14.87 11.96
C HIS A 280 9.95 -16.31 11.96
N ARG A 281 10.57 -17.25 12.69
CA ARG A 281 10.16 -18.66 12.68
C ARG A 281 8.71 -18.91 13.08
N ALA A 282 8.14 -18.03 13.89
CA ALA A 282 6.75 -18.14 14.37
C ALA A 282 5.69 -17.83 13.31
N ILE A 283 6.07 -17.16 12.19
CA ILE A 283 5.10 -16.79 11.14
C ILE A 283 4.84 -17.94 10.15
N ARG A 284 5.55 -19.08 10.28
CA ARG A 284 5.39 -20.19 9.33
C ARG A 284 3.96 -20.72 9.34
N ARG A 285 3.27 -20.48 8.25
CA ARG A 285 1.92 -20.99 7.92
C ARG A 285 1.90 -21.28 6.43
N PRO A 286 2.31 -22.49 6.02
CA PRO A 286 2.33 -22.88 4.61
C PRO A 286 0.92 -22.82 4.01
N VAL A 287 0.83 -22.32 2.79
CA VAL A 287 -0.40 -22.34 2.01
C VAL A 287 -0.66 -23.77 1.47
N LYS A 288 -1.87 -24.02 1.00
CA LYS A 288 -2.20 -25.30 0.36
C LYS A 288 -1.39 -25.49 -0.92
N PRO A 289 -1.00 -26.71 -1.29
CA PRO A 289 -0.23 -26.95 -2.52
C PRO A 289 -0.91 -26.49 -3.81
N ALA A 290 -2.23 -26.32 -3.80
CA ALA A 290 -3.02 -25.87 -4.93
C ALA A 290 -3.14 -24.32 -5.01
N THR A 291 -2.65 -23.60 -3.98
CA THR A 291 -2.58 -22.14 -3.95
C THR A 291 -1.39 -21.64 -4.74
#